data_7e22f1dd35e4358a31db9794e397a72e
#
_entry.id   7e22f1dd35e4358a31db9794e397a72e
#
_cell.length_a   1.000
_cell.length_b   1.000
_cell.length_c   1.000
_cell.angle_alpha   90.00
_cell.angle_beta   90.00
_cell.angle_gamma   90.00
#
_symmetry.space_group_name_H-M   'P 1'
#
loop_
_entity.id
_entity.type
_entity.pdbx_description
1 polymer ?
#
loop_
_entity_poly.entity_id
_entity_poly.type
_entity_poly.pdbx_seq_one_letter_code
_entity_poly.pdbx_strand_id
1 'polypeptide(L)'
;MFREKNYYVLGVLAALATVTIWAAFLIGTRFAVSGNLTVDEVLVLRLVPAFLIMIPLMLKLGVIIKGQSIFSILMIALGATAIFPYLISTGVYYAPASDAGALAPGMLPFWTALFAFLITGEKPSKIRLIGLIIILLGALLVGSYSILSSSGQNTWKGHFLFLTGAGMWSVYSVYFRQSGIDPLTGLVFGLFWGTAVVIPLLFLFGDISFEKATAFDIYSMIVLQGILIAILAMLLYNFS
;
A
#
# COMPACT_ATOMS: atom_id res chain seq x y z
N MET A 1 5.18 19.28 28.85
CA MET A 1 6.17 18.20 29.05
C MET A 1 5.55 16.81 29.20
N PHE A 2 4.70 16.50 30.20
CA PHE A 2 4.05 15.17 30.32
C PHE A 2 3.10 14.83 29.16
N ARG A 3 2.36 15.82 28.67
CA ARG A 3 1.40 15.64 27.56
C ARG A 3 2.11 15.37 26.23
N GLU A 4 3.19 16.06 25.93
CA GLU A 4 4.01 15.86 24.72
C GLU A 4 4.71 14.50 24.72
N LYS A 5 5.23 14.05 25.87
CA LYS A 5 5.84 12.73 26.03
C LYS A 5 4.84 11.59 25.76
N ASN A 6 3.59 11.76 26.18
CA ASN A 6 2.53 10.77 25.91
C ASN A 6 2.17 10.71 24.41
N TYR A 7 2.09 11.84 23.71
CA TYR A 7 1.84 11.85 22.27
C TYR A 7 2.97 11.20 21.48
N TYR A 8 4.24 11.43 21.86
CA TYR A 8 5.38 10.77 21.26
C TYR A 8 5.33 9.24 21.42
N VAL A 9 5.05 8.75 22.63
CA VAL A 9 4.92 7.31 22.89
C VAL A 9 3.77 6.70 22.11
N LEU A 10 2.62 7.36 22.04
CA LEU A 10 1.47 6.92 21.25
C LEU A 10 1.79 6.87 19.75
N GLY A 11 2.52 7.87 19.23
CA GLY A 11 2.98 7.86 17.83
C GLY A 11 3.91 6.68 17.53
N VAL A 12 4.87 6.41 18.41
CA VAL A 12 5.77 5.24 18.25
C VAL A 12 4.99 3.93 18.31
N LEU A 13 4.03 3.78 19.22
CA LEU A 13 3.19 2.59 19.30
C LEU A 13 2.31 2.42 18.04
N ALA A 14 1.74 3.51 17.52
CA ALA A 14 0.99 3.51 16.28
C ALA A 14 1.86 3.09 15.09
N ALA A 15 3.09 3.59 14.99
CA ALA A 15 4.04 3.21 13.96
C ALA A 15 4.40 1.71 14.05
N LEU A 16 4.69 1.18 15.24
CA LEU A 16 4.97 -0.23 15.45
C LEU A 16 3.78 -1.12 15.09
N ALA A 17 2.57 -0.73 15.49
CA ALA A 17 1.35 -1.44 15.10
C ALA A 17 1.15 -1.43 13.58
N THR A 18 1.36 -0.28 12.91
CA THR A 18 1.28 -0.17 11.45
C THR A 18 2.25 -1.11 10.75
N VAL A 19 3.52 -1.12 11.16
CA VAL A 19 4.54 -2.00 10.56
C VAL A 19 4.20 -3.47 10.77
N THR A 20 3.69 -3.84 11.95
CA THR A 20 3.25 -5.21 12.23
C THR A 20 2.09 -5.63 11.33
N ILE A 21 1.10 -4.76 11.15
CA ILE A 21 -0.04 -5.00 10.25
C ILE A 21 0.45 -5.11 8.79
N TRP A 22 1.39 -4.28 8.36
CA TRP A 22 1.96 -4.35 7.00
C TRP A 22 2.78 -5.63 6.78
N ALA A 23 3.51 -6.11 7.79
CA ALA A 23 4.16 -7.41 7.70
C ALA A 23 3.14 -8.55 7.53
N ALA A 24 2.06 -8.53 8.31
CA ALA A 24 0.96 -9.47 8.18
C ALA A 24 0.27 -9.38 6.80
N PHE A 25 0.18 -8.18 6.23
CA PHE A 25 -0.31 -7.97 4.86
C PHE A 25 0.49 -8.77 3.83
N LEU A 26 1.82 -8.66 3.83
CA LEU A 26 2.67 -9.34 2.85
C LEU A 26 2.57 -10.86 2.97
N ILE A 27 2.64 -11.37 4.20
CA ILE A 27 2.57 -12.81 4.49
C ILE A 27 1.18 -13.36 4.16
N GLY A 28 0.12 -12.71 4.66
CA GLY A 28 -1.26 -13.15 4.43
C GLY A 28 -1.67 -13.08 2.97
N THR A 29 -1.26 -12.02 2.24
CA THR A 29 -1.49 -11.92 0.80
C THR A 29 -0.77 -13.05 0.05
N ARG A 30 0.51 -13.32 0.38
CA ARG A 30 1.26 -14.42 -0.23
C ARG A 30 0.55 -15.76 -0.01
N PHE A 31 0.09 -16.02 1.22
CA PHE A 31 -0.65 -17.23 1.55
C PHE A 31 -1.93 -17.34 0.71
N ALA A 32 -2.71 -16.27 0.62
CA ALA A 32 -3.97 -16.22 -0.11
C ALA A 32 -3.77 -16.49 -1.63
N VAL A 33 -2.84 -15.75 -2.28
CA VAL A 33 -2.63 -15.85 -3.74
C VAL A 33 -1.81 -17.06 -4.16
N SER A 34 -1.12 -17.74 -3.24
CA SER A 34 -0.49 -19.04 -3.49
C SER A 34 -1.42 -20.21 -3.21
N GLY A 35 -2.56 -19.96 -2.58
CA GLY A 35 -3.59 -20.90 -2.21
C GLY A 35 -4.80 -20.84 -3.13
N ASN A 36 -5.93 -20.45 -2.59
CA ASN A 36 -7.24 -20.60 -3.20
C ASN A 36 -7.82 -19.28 -3.78
N LEU A 37 -7.14 -18.14 -3.59
CA LEU A 37 -7.64 -16.83 -4.03
C LEU A 37 -6.80 -16.26 -5.17
N THR A 38 -7.45 -15.62 -6.13
CA THR A 38 -6.77 -14.79 -7.13
C THR A 38 -6.38 -13.44 -6.53
N VAL A 39 -5.48 -12.71 -7.20
CA VAL A 39 -5.12 -11.34 -6.82
C VAL A 39 -6.34 -10.42 -6.85
N ASP A 40 -7.21 -10.62 -7.84
CA ASP A 40 -8.41 -9.82 -8.04
C ASP A 40 -9.43 -10.06 -6.92
N GLU A 41 -9.61 -11.31 -6.49
CA GLU A 41 -10.45 -11.66 -5.34
C GLU A 41 -9.92 -11.05 -4.03
N VAL A 42 -8.59 -11.08 -3.80
CA VAL A 42 -7.98 -10.42 -2.65
C VAL A 42 -8.25 -8.90 -2.67
N LEU A 43 -8.19 -8.25 -3.84
CA LEU A 43 -8.50 -6.83 -3.96
C LEU A 43 -9.97 -6.52 -3.72
N VAL A 44 -10.89 -7.38 -4.17
CA VAL A 44 -12.33 -7.30 -3.85
C VAL A 44 -12.54 -7.38 -2.33
N LEU A 45 -11.93 -8.38 -1.67
CA LEU A 45 -12.03 -8.58 -0.21
C LEU A 45 -11.36 -7.46 0.59
N ARG A 46 -10.47 -6.68 -0.03
CA ARG A 46 -9.91 -5.45 0.53
C ARG A 46 -10.87 -4.27 0.41
N LEU A 47 -11.35 -4.00 -0.80
CA LEU A 47 -12.06 -2.75 -1.12
C LEU A 47 -13.51 -2.78 -0.66
N VAL A 48 -14.26 -3.85 -0.96
CA VAL A 48 -15.70 -3.90 -0.70
C VAL A 48 -16.03 -3.83 0.79
N PRO A 49 -15.44 -4.64 1.69
CA PRO A 49 -15.72 -4.54 3.12
C PRO A 49 -15.31 -3.19 3.72
N ALA A 50 -14.13 -2.66 3.33
CA ALA A 50 -13.68 -1.36 3.80
C ALA A 50 -14.63 -0.23 3.36
N PHE A 51 -15.08 -0.26 2.11
CA PHE A 51 -16.06 0.67 1.57
C PHE A 51 -17.37 0.62 2.39
N LEU A 52 -17.93 -0.56 2.59
CA LEU A 52 -19.19 -0.72 3.33
C LEU A 52 -19.11 -0.21 4.78
N ILE A 53 -18.01 -0.52 5.47
CA ILE A 53 -17.74 -0.05 6.84
C ILE A 53 -17.63 1.49 6.88
N MET A 54 -17.06 2.10 5.84
CA MET A 54 -16.81 3.54 5.79
C MET A 54 -17.97 4.37 5.23
N ILE A 55 -19.07 3.76 4.77
CA ILE A 55 -20.26 4.49 4.27
C ILE A 55 -20.74 5.60 5.20
N PRO A 56 -20.90 5.40 6.53
CA PRO A 56 -21.37 6.48 7.41
C PRO A 56 -20.43 7.69 7.41
N LEU A 57 -19.13 7.44 7.29
CA LEU A 57 -18.10 8.48 7.23
C LEU A 57 -18.09 9.19 5.87
N MET A 58 -18.33 8.45 4.78
CA MET A 58 -18.49 9.01 3.42
C MET A 58 -19.68 9.96 3.34
N LEU A 59 -20.79 9.61 3.94
CA LEU A 59 -21.97 10.47 4.02
C LEU A 59 -21.73 11.73 4.88
N LYS A 60 -20.90 11.64 5.92
CA LYS A 60 -20.60 12.75 6.82
C LYS A 60 -19.55 13.71 6.24
N LEU A 61 -18.46 13.19 5.70
CA LEU A 61 -17.31 14.00 5.21
C LEU A 61 -17.43 14.38 3.74
N GLY A 62 -18.26 13.66 2.98
CA GLY A 62 -18.33 13.77 1.54
C GLY A 62 -17.20 13.03 0.82
N VAL A 63 -17.33 12.93 -0.50
CA VAL A 63 -16.41 12.19 -1.37
C VAL A 63 -15.88 13.06 -2.52
N ILE A 64 -15.89 14.37 -2.34
CA ILE A 64 -15.41 15.34 -3.32
C ILE A 64 -14.34 16.21 -2.69
N ILE A 65 -13.16 16.22 -3.33
CA ILE A 65 -12.04 17.09 -2.97
C ILE A 65 -11.97 18.21 -3.99
N LYS A 66 -11.95 19.47 -3.50
CA LYS A 66 -11.87 20.66 -4.35
C LYS A 66 -10.46 21.26 -4.32
N GLY A 67 -10.12 22.02 -5.36
CA GLY A 67 -8.87 22.79 -5.41
C GLY A 67 -7.60 21.98 -5.72
N GLN A 68 -7.74 20.71 -6.06
CA GLN A 68 -6.62 19.83 -6.42
C GLN A 68 -6.54 19.63 -7.94
N SER A 69 -5.31 19.39 -8.45
CA SER A 69 -5.13 19.01 -9.85
C SER A 69 -5.76 17.63 -10.11
N ILE A 70 -6.14 17.38 -11.37
CA ILE A 70 -6.72 16.08 -11.77
C ILE A 70 -5.77 14.92 -11.47
N PHE A 71 -4.46 15.12 -11.66
CA PHE A 71 -3.45 14.12 -11.37
C PHE A 71 -3.33 13.83 -9.86
N SER A 72 -3.38 14.88 -9.01
CA SER A 72 -3.43 14.73 -7.55
C SER A 72 -4.65 13.93 -7.14
N ILE A 73 -5.83 14.24 -7.69
CA ILE A 73 -7.07 13.51 -7.41
C ILE A 73 -6.93 12.04 -7.78
N LEU A 74 -6.41 11.72 -8.97
CA LEU A 74 -6.22 10.33 -9.42
C LEU A 74 -5.22 9.58 -8.54
N MET A 75 -4.11 10.22 -8.16
CA MET A 75 -3.11 9.59 -7.28
C MET A 75 -3.68 9.33 -5.88
N ILE A 76 -4.45 10.26 -5.32
CA ILE A 76 -5.09 10.09 -4.01
C ILE A 76 -6.19 9.02 -4.07
N ALA A 77 -6.99 9.00 -5.15
CA ALA A 77 -8.07 8.03 -5.31
C ALA A 77 -7.57 6.59 -5.52
N LEU A 78 -6.55 6.41 -6.36
CA LEU A 78 -6.16 5.09 -6.85
C LEU A 78 -4.82 4.61 -6.31
N GLY A 79 -3.87 5.52 -6.05
CA GLY A 79 -2.47 5.17 -5.76
C GLY A 79 -2.32 4.24 -4.56
N ALA A 80 -2.79 4.64 -3.39
CA ALA A 80 -2.69 3.85 -2.16
C ALA A 80 -3.80 2.81 -2.02
N THR A 81 -4.97 3.08 -2.59
CA THR A 81 -6.17 2.26 -2.36
C THR A 81 -6.23 1.04 -3.27
N ALA A 82 -5.81 1.18 -4.51
CA ALA A 82 -5.94 0.14 -5.53
C ALA A 82 -4.62 -0.24 -6.22
N ILE A 83 -3.90 0.73 -6.80
CA ILE A 83 -2.72 0.44 -7.64
C ILE A 83 -1.61 -0.21 -6.80
N PHE A 84 -1.23 0.40 -5.68
CA PHE A 84 -0.19 -0.15 -4.82
C PHE A 84 -0.53 -1.56 -4.32
N PRO A 85 -1.70 -1.81 -3.67
CA PRO A 85 -2.00 -3.15 -3.20
C PRO A 85 -2.14 -4.18 -4.32
N TYR A 86 -2.62 -3.80 -5.49
CA TYR A 86 -2.67 -4.69 -6.65
C TYR A 86 -1.27 -5.11 -7.12
N LEU A 87 -0.36 -4.14 -7.27
CA LEU A 87 1.03 -4.39 -7.66
C LEU A 87 1.76 -5.27 -6.64
N ILE A 88 1.58 -5.00 -5.33
CA ILE A 88 2.20 -5.80 -4.27
C ILE A 88 1.60 -7.22 -4.24
N SER A 89 0.29 -7.36 -4.33
CA SER A 89 -0.39 -8.67 -4.34
C SER A 89 0.02 -9.51 -5.54
N THR A 90 0.11 -8.91 -6.73
CA THR A 90 0.65 -9.57 -7.92
C THR A 90 2.14 -9.88 -7.77
N GLY A 91 2.90 -9.00 -7.16
CA GLY A 91 4.32 -9.20 -6.89
C GLY A 91 4.59 -10.40 -5.99
N VAL A 92 3.84 -10.56 -4.89
CA VAL A 92 4.00 -11.71 -3.99
C VAL A 92 3.49 -13.03 -4.59
N TYR A 93 2.72 -12.98 -5.66
CA TYR A 93 2.41 -14.18 -6.44
C TYR A 93 3.68 -14.73 -7.12
N TYR A 94 4.56 -13.84 -7.64
CA TYR A 94 5.78 -14.23 -8.36
C TYR A 94 7.02 -14.37 -7.48
N ALA A 95 7.11 -13.65 -6.35
CA ALA A 95 8.30 -13.58 -5.51
C ALA A 95 7.94 -13.78 -4.02
N PRO A 96 8.91 -14.19 -3.17
CA PRO A 96 8.70 -14.36 -1.74
C PRO A 96 8.26 -13.06 -1.04
N ALA A 97 7.43 -13.18 0.01
CA ALA A 97 7.01 -12.05 0.83
C ALA A 97 8.19 -11.36 1.56
N SER A 98 9.27 -12.09 1.84
CA SER A 98 10.52 -11.53 2.37
C SER A 98 11.13 -10.46 1.47
N ASP A 99 11.12 -10.72 0.15
CA ASP A 99 11.68 -9.80 -0.84
C ASP A 99 10.78 -8.55 -0.96
N ALA A 100 9.46 -8.74 -0.84
CA ALA A 100 8.51 -7.63 -0.80
C ALA A 100 8.81 -6.66 0.34
N GLY A 101 9.21 -7.17 1.53
CA GLY A 101 9.59 -6.34 2.68
C GLY A 101 10.76 -5.41 2.38
N ALA A 102 11.78 -5.91 1.69
CA ALA A 102 12.95 -5.13 1.32
C ALA A 102 12.70 -4.19 0.12
N LEU A 103 11.99 -4.68 -0.91
CA LEU A 103 11.85 -3.99 -2.21
C LEU A 103 10.62 -3.07 -2.27
N ALA A 104 9.62 -3.23 -1.39
CA ALA A 104 8.49 -2.32 -1.33
C ALA A 104 8.65 -1.35 -0.14
N PRO A 105 8.30 -1.68 1.14
CA PRO A 105 8.46 -0.71 2.22
C PRO A 105 9.92 -0.28 2.45
N GLY A 106 10.91 -1.17 2.27
CA GLY A 106 12.33 -0.84 2.40
C GLY A 106 12.80 0.22 1.40
N MET A 107 12.24 0.26 0.20
CA MET A 107 12.57 1.24 -0.84
C MET A 107 11.75 2.54 -0.77
N LEU A 108 10.74 2.63 0.09
CA LEU A 108 9.91 3.85 0.20
C LEU A 108 10.73 5.13 0.49
N PRO A 109 11.74 5.14 1.40
CA PRO A 109 12.53 6.36 1.63
C PRO A 109 13.26 6.83 0.38
N PHE A 110 13.77 5.90 -0.44
CA PHE A 110 14.44 6.22 -1.70
C PHE A 110 13.47 6.82 -2.72
N TRP A 111 12.36 6.15 -3.00
CA TRP A 111 11.37 6.62 -3.94
C TRP A 111 10.73 7.93 -3.51
N THR A 112 10.40 8.07 -2.22
CA THR A 112 9.82 9.32 -1.69
C THR A 112 10.78 10.50 -1.82
N ALA A 113 12.08 10.30 -1.55
CA ALA A 113 13.07 11.35 -1.73
C ALA A 113 13.24 11.72 -3.22
N LEU A 114 13.25 10.73 -4.11
CA LEU A 114 13.34 10.95 -5.56
C LEU A 114 12.14 11.73 -6.08
N PHE A 115 10.90 11.30 -5.76
CA PHE A 115 9.71 11.99 -6.23
C PHE A 115 9.46 13.32 -5.52
N ALA A 116 9.84 13.49 -4.25
CA ALA A 116 9.85 14.80 -3.62
C ALA A 116 10.79 15.75 -4.38
N PHE A 117 11.99 15.32 -4.74
CA PHE A 117 12.89 16.13 -5.54
C PHE A 117 12.30 16.47 -6.94
N LEU A 118 11.76 15.48 -7.64
CA LEU A 118 11.22 15.69 -9.00
C LEU A 118 9.95 16.55 -9.03
N ILE A 119 9.08 16.43 -8.03
CA ILE A 119 7.78 17.09 -7.99
C ILE A 119 7.85 18.45 -7.30
N THR A 120 8.61 18.54 -6.18
CA THR A 120 8.64 19.74 -5.33
C THR A 120 9.96 20.49 -5.37
N GLY A 121 11.01 19.91 -5.97
CA GLY A 121 12.37 20.47 -5.93
C GLY A 121 13.10 20.27 -4.59
N GLU A 122 12.53 19.56 -3.64
CA GLU A 122 13.16 19.27 -2.33
C GLU A 122 14.44 18.45 -2.48
N LYS A 123 15.60 19.05 -2.19
CA LYS A 123 16.90 18.37 -2.27
C LYS A 123 17.20 17.62 -0.97
N PRO A 124 17.53 16.33 -1.02
CA PRO A 124 17.98 15.62 0.17
C PRO A 124 19.31 16.18 0.68
N SER A 125 19.51 16.22 2.01
CA SER A 125 20.80 16.54 2.60
C SER A 125 21.86 15.48 2.24
N LYS A 126 23.16 15.83 2.33
CA LYS A 126 24.26 14.89 2.04
C LYS A 126 24.17 13.60 2.86
N ILE A 127 23.84 13.71 4.15
CA ILE A 127 23.66 12.54 5.04
C ILE A 127 22.47 11.69 4.57
N ARG A 128 21.36 12.32 4.21
CA ARG A 128 20.19 11.60 3.68
C ARG A 128 20.52 10.90 2.35
N LEU A 129 21.30 11.54 1.47
CA LEU A 129 21.72 10.94 0.20
C LEU A 129 22.57 9.68 0.42
N ILE A 130 23.50 9.69 1.38
CA ILE A 130 24.31 8.51 1.74
C ILE A 130 23.37 7.37 2.21
N GLY A 131 22.42 7.66 3.10
CA GLY A 131 21.44 6.67 3.54
C GLY A 131 20.60 6.08 2.40
N LEU A 132 20.19 6.91 1.43
CA LEU A 132 19.43 6.46 0.25
C LEU A 132 20.27 5.55 -0.65
N ILE A 133 21.56 5.83 -0.81
CA ILE A 133 22.50 4.96 -1.56
C ILE A 133 22.64 3.61 -0.85
N ILE A 134 22.78 3.60 0.48
CA ILE A 134 22.87 2.35 1.27
C ILE A 134 21.59 1.52 1.11
N ILE A 135 20.42 2.15 1.17
CA ILE A 135 19.12 1.47 0.93
C ILE A 135 19.08 0.85 -0.48
N LEU A 136 19.50 1.60 -1.50
CA LEU A 136 19.52 1.12 -2.88
C LEU A 136 20.47 -0.08 -3.04
N LEU A 137 21.67 -0.03 -2.46
CA LEU A 137 22.62 -1.13 -2.49
C LEU A 137 22.07 -2.36 -1.76
N GLY A 138 21.42 -2.18 -0.60
CA GLY A 138 20.76 -3.27 0.13
C GLY A 138 19.65 -3.94 -0.70
N ALA A 139 18.81 -3.14 -1.36
CA ALA A 139 17.76 -3.65 -2.23
C ALA A 139 18.32 -4.41 -3.44
N LEU A 140 19.40 -3.92 -4.06
CA LEU A 140 20.10 -4.60 -5.15
C LEU A 140 20.69 -5.94 -4.70
N LEU A 141 21.27 -6.00 -3.50
CA LEU A 141 21.81 -7.26 -2.95
C LEU A 141 20.71 -8.28 -2.70
N VAL A 142 19.61 -7.89 -2.04
CA VAL A 142 18.46 -8.78 -1.80
C VAL A 142 17.86 -9.25 -3.12
N GLY A 143 17.60 -8.32 -4.04
CA GLY A 143 16.99 -8.62 -5.32
C GLY A 143 17.85 -9.54 -6.19
N SER A 144 19.15 -9.27 -6.31
CA SER A 144 20.06 -10.10 -7.11
C SER A 144 20.25 -11.49 -6.52
N TYR A 145 20.43 -11.59 -5.19
CA TYR A 145 20.54 -12.89 -4.51
C TYR A 145 19.30 -13.76 -4.74
N SER A 146 18.11 -13.19 -4.57
CA SER A 146 16.86 -13.93 -4.74
C SER A 146 16.65 -14.39 -6.18
N ILE A 147 16.95 -13.53 -7.19
CA ILE A 147 16.88 -13.93 -8.61
C ILE A 147 17.86 -15.04 -8.94
N LEU A 148 19.10 -14.95 -8.46
CA LEU A 148 20.14 -15.97 -8.73
C LEU A 148 19.86 -17.30 -8.02
N SER A 149 19.21 -17.24 -6.84
CA SER A 149 18.87 -18.44 -6.05
C SER A 149 17.59 -19.13 -6.54
N SER A 150 16.70 -18.42 -7.22
CA SER A 150 15.42 -18.94 -7.72
C SER A 150 15.58 -19.54 -9.11
N SER A 151 16.05 -20.77 -9.19
CA SER A 151 16.26 -21.50 -10.46
C SER A 151 15.00 -21.53 -11.33
N GLY A 152 14.96 -20.71 -12.38
CA GLY A 152 13.93 -20.73 -13.42
C GLY A 152 12.57 -20.11 -13.07
N GLN A 153 12.41 -19.48 -11.92
CA GLN A 153 11.17 -18.81 -11.52
C GLN A 153 11.14 -17.35 -12.02
N ASN A 154 9.92 -16.84 -12.28
CA ASN A 154 9.70 -15.45 -12.72
C ASN A 154 9.85 -14.43 -11.57
N THR A 155 10.74 -14.65 -10.59
CA THR A 155 10.95 -13.83 -9.39
C THR A 155 11.23 -12.35 -9.72
N TRP A 156 11.97 -12.09 -10.81
CA TRP A 156 12.24 -10.74 -11.28
C TRP A 156 10.96 -9.93 -11.59
N LYS A 157 9.87 -10.61 -12.01
CA LYS A 157 8.56 -9.96 -12.22
C LYS A 157 8.00 -9.44 -10.91
N GLY A 158 8.09 -10.26 -9.85
CA GLY A 158 7.70 -9.84 -8.51
C GLY A 158 8.50 -8.65 -8.01
N HIS A 159 9.83 -8.66 -8.20
CA HIS A 159 10.70 -7.54 -7.82
C HIS A 159 10.35 -6.25 -8.58
N PHE A 160 10.12 -6.35 -9.89
CA PHE A 160 9.68 -5.21 -10.69
C PHE A 160 8.36 -4.62 -10.18
N LEU A 161 7.40 -5.48 -9.82
CA LEU A 161 6.11 -5.08 -9.28
C LEU A 161 6.24 -4.43 -7.89
N PHE A 162 7.11 -4.96 -7.02
CA PHE A 162 7.39 -4.34 -5.71
C PHE A 162 7.98 -2.94 -5.83
N LEU A 163 8.99 -2.79 -6.68
CA LEU A 163 9.65 -1.49 -6.92
C LEU A 163 8.69 -0.48 -7.56
N THR A 164 7.89 -0.91 -8.54
CA THR A 164 6.86 -0.07 -9.16
C THR A 164 5.78 0.31 -8.16
N GLY A 165 5.31 -0.63 -7.35
CA GLY A 165 4.36 -0.38 -6.27
C GLY A 165 4.89 0.64 -5.26
N ALA A 166 6.15 0.48 -4.80
CA ALA A 166 6.79 1.45 -3.91
C ALA A 166 6.89 2.85 -4.54
N GLY A 167 7.21 2.91 -5.84
CA GLY A 167 7.21 4.16 -6.60
C GLY A 167 5.84 4.83 -6.62
N MET A 168 4.79 4.07 -6.95
CA MET A 168 3.40 4.56 -6.97
C MET A 168 2.92 5.05 -5.60
N TRP A 169 3.20 4.30 -4.53
CA TRP A 169 2.94 4.76 -3.17
C TRP A 169 3.65 6.06 -2.84
N SER A 170 4.91 6.19 -3.26
CA SER A 170 5.71 7.40 -3.00
C SER A 170 5.18 8.61 -3.77
N VAL A 171 4.75 8.44 -5.02
CA VAL A 171 4.06 9.50 -5.77
C VAL A 171 2.78 9.91 -5.06
N TYR A 172 1.93 8.95 -4.68
CA TYR A 172 0.75 9.21 -3.86
C TYR A 172 1.11 10.03 -2.61
N SER A 173 2.11 9.58 -1.84
CA SER A 173 2.49 10.22 -0.57
C SER A 173 2.94 11.68 -0.76
N VAL A 174 3.68 11.98 -1.83
CA VAL A 174 4.11 13.36 -2.14
C VAL A 174 2.90 14.23 -2.49
N TYR A 175 2.01 13.77 -3.37
CA TYR A 175 0.81 14.53 -3.74
C TYR A 175 -0.16 14.68 -2.57
N PHE A 176 -0.33 13.64 -1.76
CA PHE A 176 -1.16 13.69 -0.56
C PHE A 176 -0.63 14.72 0.44
N ARG A 177 0.68 14.73 0.70
CA ARG A 177 1.31 15.74 1.58
C ARG A 177 1.10 17.18 1.05
N GLN A 178 1.24 17.38 -0.27
CA GLN A 178 1.04 18.70 -0.88
C GLN A 178 -0.42 19.15 -0.87
N SER A 179 -1.35 18.22 -0.91
CA SER A 179 -2.79 18.53 -0.97
C SER A 179 -3.30 19.22 0.29
N GLY A 180 -2.63 19.04 1.45
CA GLY A 180 -3.10 19.51 2.75
C GLY A 180 -4.42 18.89 3.22
N ILE A 181 -4.85 17.80 2.56
CA ILE A 181 -6.09 17.11 2.90
C ILE A 181 -5.91 16.36 4.21
N ASP A 182 -6.92 16.47 5.08
CA ASP A 182 -6.99 15.69 6.31
C ASP A 182 -6.91 14.18 6.00
N PRO A 183 -6.11 13.40 6.77
CA PRO A 183 -5.90 11.98 6.55
C PRO A 183 -7.18 11.14 6.47
N LEU A 184 -8.16 11.43 7.32
CA LEU A 184 -9.43 10.71 7.34
C LEU A 184 -10.26 11.00 6.08
N THR A 185 -10.29 12.26 5.66
CA THR A 185 -10.92 12.70 4.40
C THR A 185 -10.24 12.03 3.20
N GLY A 186 -8.91 11.97 3.18
CA GLY A 186 -8.16 11.29 2.13
C GLY A 186 -8.44 9.78 2.07
N LEU A 187 -8.53 9.11 3.22
CA LEU A 187 -8.90 7.70 3.30
C LEU A 187 -10.30 7.44 2.74
N VAL A 188 -11.29 8.23 3.19
CA VAL A 188 -12.69 8.12 2.75
C VAL A 188 -12.80 8.36 1.25
N PHE A 189 -12.15 9.41 0.73
CA PHE A 189 -12.10 9.72 -0.69
C PHE A 189 -11.45 8.59 -1.51
N GLY A 190 -10.30 8.09 -1.07
CA GLY A 190 -9.59 7.00 -1.74
C GLY A 190 -10.42 5.71 -1.77
N LEU A 191 -11.03 5.32 -0.65
CA LEU A 191 -11.89 4.14 -0.60
C LEU A 191 -13.12 4.27 -1.49
N PHE A 192 -13.76 5.44 -1.51
CA PHE A 192 -14.95 5.65 -2.37
C PHE A 192 -14.58 5.53 -3.84
N TRP A 193 -13.67 6.37 -4.33
CA TRP A 193 -13.32 6.42 -5.75
C TRP A 193 -12.51 5.20 -6.19
N GLY A 194 -11.62 4.69 -5.34
CA GLY A 194 -10.89 3.46 -5.61
C GLY A 194 -11.84 2.27 -5.79
N THR A 195 -12.82 2.12 -4.92
CA THR A 195 -13.84 1.05 -5.03
C THR A 195 -14.73 1.28 -6.24
N ALA A 196 -15.25 2.50 -6.43
CA ALA A 196 -16.16 2.84 -7.53
C ALA A 196 -15.54 2.65 -8.92
N VAL A 197 -14.22 2.82 -9.05
CA VAL A 197 -13.51 2.63 -10.33
C VAL A 197 -13.05 1.18 -10.48
N VAL A 198 -12.42 0.63 -9.44
CA VAL A 198 -11.71 -0.65 -9.56
C VAL A 198 -12.65 -1.84 -9.54
N ILE A 199 -13.68 -1.83 -8.70
CA ILE A 199 -14.60 -2.98 -8.60
C ILE A 199 -15.32 -3.26 -9.94
N PRO A 200 -15.89 -2.27 -10.65
CA PRO A 200 -16.45 -2.52 -11.98
C PRO A 200 -15.42 -3.06 -12.99
N LEU A 201 -14.18 -2.52 -12.96
CA LEU A 201 -13.13 -3.01 -13.85
C LEU A 201 -12.75 -4.46 -13.56
N LEU A 202 -12.67 -4.85 -12.30
CA LEU A 202 -12.40 -6.23 -11.89
C LEU A 202 -13.54 -7.18 -12.30
N PHE A 203 -14.80 -6.76 -12.22
CA PHE A 203 -15.93 -7.57 -12.70
C PHE A 203 -15.97 -7.71 -14.23
N LEU A 204 -15.44 -6.75 -14.97
CA LEU A 204 -15.42 -6.77 -16.44
C LEU A 204 -14.21 -7.51 -17.01
N PHE A 205 -13.05 -7.41 -16.37
CA PHE A 205 -11.77 -7.84 -16.91
C PHE A 205 -10.96 -8.74 -15.97
N GLY A 206 -11.37 -8.87 -14.72
CA GLY A 206 -10.64 -9.63 -13.69
C GLY A 206 -11.05 -11.09 -13.63
N ASP A 207 -10.29 -11.84 -12.85
CA ASP A 207 -10.53 -13.26 -12.54
C ASP A 207 -11.18 -13.38 -11.15
N ILE A 208 -12.50 -13.25 -11.07
CA ILE A 208 -13.29 -13.31 -9.86
C ILE A 208 -14.33 -14.41 -9.97
N SER A 209 -14.13 -15.50 -9.28
CA SER A 209 -15.10 -16.60 -9.22
C SER A 209 -15.38 -17.08 -7.79
N PHE A 210 -14.39 -16.96 -6.89
CA PHE A 210 -14.39 -17.52 -5.54
C PHE A 210 -14.65 -19.04 -5.47
N GLU A 211 -14.52 -19.74 -6.60
CA GLU A 211 -14.86 -21.18 -6.69
C GLU A 211 -13.97 -22.05 -5.79
N LYS A 212 -12.70 -21.67 -5.61
CA LYS A 212 -11.75 -22.40 -4.78
C LYS A 212 -11.68 -21.88 -3.35
N ALA A 213 -12.26 -20.71 -3.09
CA ALA A 213 -12.15 -20.03 -1.83
C ALA A 213 -12.94 -20.75 -0.73
N THR A 214 -12.29 -21.04 0.38
CA THR A 214 -12.96 -21.52 1.58
C THR A 214 -13.55 -20.35 2.38
N ALA A 215 -14.49 -20.63 3.29
CA ALA A 215 -14.99 -19.61 4.20
C ALA A 215 -13.85 -18.98 5.04
N PHE A 216 -12.85 -19.76 5.43
CA PHE A 216 -11.68 -19.24 6.15
C PHE A 216 -10.88 -18.25 5.29
N ASP A 217 -10.62 -18.57 4.01
CA ASP A 217 -9.90 -17.67 3.10
C ASP A 217 -10.63 -16.31 3.00
N ILE A 218 -11.94 -16.34 2.78
CA ILE A 218 -12.77 -15.14 2.65
C ILE A 218 -12.75 -14.31 3.93
N TYR A 219 -13.11 -14.91 5.09
CA TYR A 219 -13.19 -14.17 6.35
C TYR A 219 -11.83 -13.65 6.81
N SER A 220 -10.76 -14.44 6.67
CA SER A 220 -9.42 -14.01 7.04
C SER A 220 -8.96 -12.83 6.20
N MET A 221 -9.26 -12.82 4.89
CA MET A 221 -8.93 -11.70 4.00
C MET A 221 -9.81 -10.47 4.23
N ILE A 222 -11.09 -10.61 4.53
CA ILE A 222 -11.94 -9.48 4.95
C ILE A 222 -11.35 -8.79 6.17
N VAL A 223 -10.97 -9.56 7.20
CA VAL A 223 -10.37 -9.00 8.41
C VAL A 223 -9.01 -8.38 8.12
N LEU A 224 -8.11 -9.12 7.49
CA LEU A 224 -6.75 -8.66 7.23
C LEU A 224 -6.75 -7.49 6.25
N GLN A 225 -7.28 -7.67 5.06
CA GLN A 225 -7.20 -6.71 3.97
C GLN A 225 -8.19 -5.55 4.13
N GLY A 226 -9.45 -5.87 4.42
CA GLY A 226 -10.53 -4.88 4.48
C GLY A 226 -10.50 -4.04 5.77
N ILE A 227 -10.30 -4.67 6.93
CA ILE A 227 -10.37 -3.96 8.22
C ILE A 227 -8.99 -3.51 8.67
N LEU A 228 -8.05 -4.44 8.85
CA LEU A 228 -6.76 -4.11 9.44
C LEU A 228 -5.89 -3.26 8.51
N ILE A 229 -5.82 -3.58 7.22
CA ILE A 229 -4.96 -2.88 6.28
C ILE A 229 -5.64 -1.63 5.72
N ALA A 230 -6.81 -1.78 5.11
CA ALA A 230 -7.44 -0.68 4.38
C ALA A 230 -7.95 0.44 5.32
N ILE A 231 -8.28 0.12 6.57
CA ILE A 231 -8.80 1.10 7.53
C ILE A 231 -7.80 1.36 8.65
N LEU A 232 -7.52 0.35 9.50
CA LEU A 232 -6.79 0.56 10.74
C LEU A 232 -5.34 0.98 10.51
N ALA A 233 -4.60 0.28 9.65
CA ALA A 233 -3.20 0.62 9.37
C ALA A 233 -3.06 2.01 8.75
N MET A 234 -3.99 2.41 7.86
CA MET A 234 -3.98 3.76 7.28
C MET A 234 -4.25 4.84 8.33
N LEU A 235 -5.17 4.61 9.26
CA LEU A 235 -5.43 5.55 10.35
C LEU A 235 -4.23 5.65 11.30
N LEU A 236 -3.63 4.52 11.68
CA LEU A 236 -2.45 4.49 12.55
C LEU A 236 -1.22 5.13 11.89
N TYR A 237 -1.00 4.86 10.60
CA TYR A 237 0.08 5.48 9.82
C TYR A 237 -0.03 7.00 9.79
N ASN A 238 -1.23 7.53 9.61
CA ASN A 238 -1.47 8.96 9.56
C ASN A 238 -1.44 9.63 10.95
N PHE A 239 -1.53 8.84 12.02
CA PHE A 239 -1.40 9.32 13.40
C PHE A 239 0.06 9.31 13.88
N SER A 240 0.92 8.45 13.34
CA SER A 240 2.34 8.31 13.73
C SER A 240 3.21 9.41 13.14
#